data_1f851e53b07334570f802b9c14e0aeed
#
_entry.id   1f851e53b07334570f802b9c14e0aeed
#
_cell.length_a   1.000
_cell.length_b   1.000
_cell.length_c   1.000
_cell.angle_alpha   90.00
_cell.angle_beta   90.00
_cell.angle_gamma   90.00
#
_symmetry.space_group_name_H-M   'P 1'
#
loop_
_entity.id
_entity.type
_entity.pdbx_description
1 polymer ?
#
loop_
_entity_poly.entity_id
_entity_poly.type
_entity_poly.pdbx_seq_one_letter_code
_entity_poly.pdbx_strand_id
1 'polypeptide(L)'
;AADKAATEMARQGVALAAGDPDKRLEHLLRASDEMRATFLTMEARLVEWVGLFLPEVRFGKDRSSLPKLVGEADSLATLADKLSVSMPDNGPSKSEWKTLREWGESTATFRGKLDRLENAIRELSESHLPSLSIMLGPLLAARLCVEAHGRMRLARLPAGTVQVLGAEKAFFNHLKTGAAPPKHGHIFMHPWISRSPRWVRGKIARTIAAKASIAAKVDAFEGEPWSQSMVDEIDQKIESIK
;
A
#
# COMPACT_ATOMS: atom_id res chain seq x y z
N ALA A 1 -39.54 2.16 -23.16
CA ALA A 1 -39.43 3.43 -22.40
C ALA A 1 -38.72 3.22 -21.07
N ALA A 2 -39.09 2.20 -20.28
CA ALA A 2 -38.48 1.91 -18.96
C ALA A 2 -36.96 1.61 -19.03
N ASP A 3 -36.52 0.80 -20.00
CA ASP A 3 -35.10 0.46 -20.19
C ASP A 3 -34.24 1.69 -20.54
N LYS A 4 -34.74 2.61 -21.34
CA LYS A 4 -34.03 3.85 -21.66
C LYS A 4 -33.88 4.75 -20.42
N ALA A 5 -34.93 4.85 -19.62
CA ALA A 5 -34.91 5.63 -18.39
C ALA A 5 -33.92 5.01 -17.37
N ALA A 6 -33.96 3.69 -17.19
CA ALA A 6 -33.01 2.98 -16.32
C ALA A 6 -31.54 3.13 -16.76
N THR A 7 -31.29 3.04 -18.08
CA THR A 7 -29.97 3.24 -18.66
C THR A 7 -29.49 4.68 -18.44
N GLU A 8 -30.35 5.66 -18.60
CA GLU A 8 -30.01 7.08 -18.41
C GLU A 8 -29.72 7.37 -16.91
N MET A 9 -30.55 6.86 -16.01
CA MET A 9 -30.29 6.96 -14.57
C MET A 9 -28.96 6.31 -14.16
N ALA A 10 -28.64 5.14 -14.74
CA ALA A 10 -27.37 4.48 -14.51
C ALA A 10 -26.17 5.32 -15.02
N ARG A 11 -26.27 5.90 -16.21
CA ARG A 11 -25.25 6.80 -16.78
C ARG A 11 -25.04 8.04 -15.92
N GLN A 12 -26.11 8.67 -15.45
CA GLN A 12 -26.03 9.81 -14.55
C GLN A 12 -25.39 9.44 -13.22
N GLY A 13 -25.75 8.29 -12.65
CA GLY A 13 -25.11 7.77 -11.43
C GLY A 13 -23.61 7.53 -11.60
N VAL A 14 -23.17 6.97 -12.73
CA VAL A 14 -21.75 6.77 -13.05
C VAL A 14 -21.03 8.12 -13.24
N ALA A 15 -21.67 9.08 -13.94
CA ALA A 15 -21.08 10.40 -14.12
C ALA A 15 -20.88 11.15 -12.80
N LEU A 16 -21.84 11.07 -11.87
CA LEU A 16 -21.69 11.60 -10.51
C LEU A 16 -20.57 10.91 -9.74
N ALA A 17 -20.48 9.58 -9.81
CA ALA A 17 -19.44 8.82 -9.16
C ALA A 17 -18.04 9.14 -9.71
N ALA A 18 -17.92 9.46 -11.00
CA ALA A 18 -16.64 9.86 -11.60
C ALA A 18 -16.11 11.20 -11.04
N GLY A 19 -17.01 12.08 -10.60
CA GLY A 19 -16.66 13.35 -9.92
C GLY A 19 -16.31 13.20 -8.45
N ASP A 20 -16.62 12.05 -7.82
CA ASP A 20 -16.42 11.80 -6.39
C ASP A 20 -14.98 11.35 -6.10
N PRO A 21 -14.17 12.14 -5.34
CA PRO A 21 -12.82 11.76 -4.97
C PRO A 21 -12.74 10.45 -4.16
N ASP A 22 -13.74 10.14 -3.32
CA ASP A 22 -13.78 8.89 -2.55
C ASP A 22 -13.85 7.69 -3.49
N LYS A 23 -14.68 7.76 -4.55
CA LYS A 23 -14.80 6.70 -5.55
C LYS A 23 -13.53 6.57 -6.39
N ARG A 24 -12.91 7.68 -6.76
CA ARG A 24 -11.65 7.69 -7.49
C ARG A 24 -10.52 7.07 -6.67
N LEU A 25 -10.41 7.39 -5.37
CA LEU A 25 -9.46 6.75 -4.45
C LEU A 25 -9.71 5.24 -4.32
N GLU A 26 -10.97 4.82 -4.24
CA GLU A 26 -11.35 3.40 -4.16
C GLU A 26 -10.81 2.64 -5.39
N HIS A 27 -11.03 3.14 -6.60
CA HIS A 27 -10.54 2.51 -7.83
C HIS A 27 -9.02 2.49 -7.93
N LEU A 28 -8.35 3.59 -7.59
CA LEU A 28 -6.89 3.66 -7.62
C LEU A 28 -6.26 2.68 -6.60
N LEU A 29 -6.80 2.59 -5.39
CA LEU A 29 -6.31 1.67 -4.36
C LEU A 29 -6.50 0.21 -4.77
N ARG A 30 -7.68 -0.16 -5.29
CA ARG A 30 -7.93 -1.52 -5.78
C ARG A 30 -6.96 -1.90 -6.89
N ALA A 31 -6.80 -1.02 -7.89
CA ALA A 31 -5.84 -1.23 -8.97
C ALA A 31 -4.40 -1.36 -8.44
N SER A 32 -4.01 -0.56 -7.44
CA SER A 32 -2.70 -0.65 -6.79
C SER A 32 -2.51 -1.98 -6.06
N ASP A 33 -3.52 -2.45 -5.31
CA ASP A 33 -3.44 -3.71 -4.57
C ASP A 33 -3.35 -4.92 -5.53
N GLU A 34 -4.14 -4.94 -6.60
CA GLU A 34 -4.10 -5.98 -7.64
C GLU A 34 -2.76 -5.99 -8.38
N MET A 35 -2.27 -4.82 -8.76
CA MET A 35 -0.96 -4.70 -9.43
C MET A 35 0.19 -5.07 -8.50
N ARG A 36 0.13 -4.73 -7.23
CA ARG A 36 1.12 -5.12 -6.23
C ARG A 36 1.14 -6.64 -6.05
N ALA A 37 -0.01 -7.30 -5.96
CA ALA A 37 -0.09 -8.75 -5.87
C ALA A 37 0.53 -9.43 -7.09
N THR A 38 0.22 -8.94 -8.30
CA THR A 38 0.79 -9.42 -9.55
C THR A 38 2.31 -9.22 -9.58
N PHE A 39 2.79 -8.01 -9.25
CA PHE A 39 4.22 -7.70 -9.19
C PHE A 39 4.96 -8.64 -8.24
N LEU A 40 4.45 -8.85 -7.02
CA LEU A 40 5.09 -9.73 -6.03
C LEU A 40 5.17 -11.17 -6.51
N THR A 41 4.16 -11.66 -7.24
CA THR A 41 4.17 -13.00 -7.84
C THR A 41 5.21 -13.11 -8.95
N MET A 42 5.28 -12.11 -9.83
CA MET A 42 6.28 -12.08 -10.91
C MET A 42 7.70 -11.95 -10.36
N GLU A 43 7.91 -11.10 -9.37
CA GLU A 43 9.21 -10.91 -8.71
C GLU A 43 9.67 -12.18 -8.00
N ALA A 44 8.77 -12.86 -7.27
CA ALA A 44 9.09 -14.13 -6.60
C ALA A 44 9.53 -15.19 -7.61
N ARG A 45 8.81 -15.32 -8.72
CA ARG A 45 9.19 -16.25 -9.80
C ARG A 45 10.54 -15.90 -10.41
N LEU A 46 10.82 -14.61 -10.65
CA LEU A 46 12.09 -14.15 -11.16
C LEU A 46 13.25 -14.50 -10.22
N VAL A 47 13.06 -14.28 -8.92
CA VAL A 47 14.05 -14.61 -7.88
C VAL A 47 14.38 -16.11 -7.88
N GLU A 48 13.37 -16.97 -7.93
CA GLU A 48 13.56 -18.42 -7.99
C GLU A 48 14.27 -18.84 -9.29
N TRP A 49 13.89 -18.25 -10.42
CA TRP A 49 14.45 -18.62 -11.72
C TRP A 49 15.90 -18.16 -11.87
N VAL A 50 16.24 -16.96 -11.46
CA VAL A 50 17.62 -16.47 -11.42
C VAL A 50 18.45 -17.28 -10.42
N GLY A 51 17.87 -17.61 -9.25
CA GLY A 51 18.54 -18.41 -8.21
C GLY A 51 18.87 -19.85 -8.64
N LEU A 52 18.17 -20.40 -9.63
CA LEU A 52 18.50 -21.69 -10.23
C LEU A 52 19.88 -21.66 -10.91
N PHE A 53 20.21 -20.55 -11.56
CA PHE A 53 21.48 -20.40 -12.29
C PHE A 53 22.56 -19.69 -11.46
N LEU A 54 22.16 -18.74 -10.59
CA LEU A 54 23.07 -17.93 -9.78
C LEU A 54 22.73 -18.07 -8.27
N PRO A 55 23.04 -19.22 -7.65
CA PRO A 55 22.65 -19.49 -6.26
C PRO A 55 23.36 -18.61 -5.22
N GLU A 56 24.46 -17.96 -5.59
CA GLU A 56 25.21 -17.07 -4.71
C GLU A 56 24.58 -15.67 -4.57
N VAL A 57 23.56 -15.36 -5.36
CA VAL A 57 22.90 -14.03 -5.32
C VAL A 57 22.22 -13.81 -3.97
N ARG A 58 22.56 -12.68 -3.34
CA ARG A 58 21.96 -12.25 -2.05
C ARG A 58 20.64 -11.55 -2.29
N PHE A 59 19.59 -12.31 -2.55
CA PHE A 59 18.25 -11.77 -2.85
C PHE A 59 17.68 -10.82 -1.81
N GLY A 60 18.16 -10.85 -0.56
CA GLY A 60 17.77 -9.87 0.45
C GLY A 60 18.25 -8.45 0.16
N LYS A 61 19.43 -8.31 -0.50
CA LYS A 61 20.03 -7.03 -0.88
C LYS A 61 19.63 -6.60 -2.28
N ASP A 62 19.64 -7.54 -3.22
CA ASP A 62 19.57 -7.24 -4.66
C ASP A 62 18.14 -7.38 -5.22
N ARG A 63 17.19 -7.87 -4.44
CA ARG A 63 15.84 -8.21 -4.86
C ARG A 63 15.12 -7.07 -5.58
N SER A 64 15.23 -5.85 -5.06
CA SER A 64 14.53 -4.68 -5.64
C SER A 64 15.09 -4.23 -7.00
N SER A 65 16.38 -4.46 -7.26
CA SER A 65 17.06 -4.12 -8.51
C SER A 65 17.05 -5.27 -9.53
N LEU A 66 16.82 -6.50 -9.07
CA LEU A 66 16.93 -7.71 -9.88
C LEU A 66 16.09 -7.67 -11.18
N PRO A 67 14.81 -7.25 -11.18
CA PRO A 67 14.03 -7.20 -12.41
C PRO A 67 14.66 -6.33 -13.49
N LYS A 68 15.18 -5.17 -13.09
CA LYS A 68 15.84 -4.24 -14.00
C LYS A 68 17.16 -4.80 -14.50
N LEU A 69 17.99 -5.35 -13.60
CA LEU A 69 19.28 -5.94 -13.95
C LEU A 69 19.15 -7.10 -14.94
N VAL A 70 18.16 -7.97 -14.73
CA VAL A 70 17.87 -9.10 -15.65
C VAL A 70 17.40 -8.58 -17.00
N GLY A 71 16.47 -7.63 -17.05
CA GLY A 71 15.97 -7.06 -18.30
C GLY A 71 17.03 -6.35 -19.13
N GLU A 72 18.03 -5.74 -18.48
CA GLU A 72 19.11 -5.00 -19.12
C GLU A 72 20.36 -5.86 -19.43
N ALA A 73 20.41 -7.12 -19.01
CA ALA A 73 21.55 -7.97 -19.22
C ALA A 73 21.43 -8.74 -20.56
N ASP A 74 22.48 -8.70 -21.38
CA ASP A 74 22.51 -9.41 -22.67
C ASP A 74 22.68 -10.92 -22.49
N SER A 75 23.28 -11.36 -21.38
CA SER A 75 23.55 -12.76 -21.06
C SER A 75 23.58 -13.01 -19.56
N LEU A 76 23.52 -14.29 -19.17
CA LEU A 76 23.72 -14.69 -17.78
C LEU A 76 25.09 -14.25 -17.26
N ALA A 77 26.14 -14.29 -18.08
CA ALA A 77 27.46 -13.82 -17.70
C ALA A 77 27.44 -12.33 -17.33
N THR A 78 26.84 -11.50 -18.17
CA THR A 78 26.69 -10.07 -17.88
C THR A 78 25.90 -9.81 -16.59
N LEU A 79 24.89 -10.63 -16.30
CA LEU A 79 24.14 -10.54 -15.07
C LEU A 79 24.99 -10.95 -13.85
N ALA A 80 25.74 -12.05 -13.95
CA ALA A 80 26.64 -12.53 -12.91
C ALA A 80 27.70 -11.49 -12.56
N ASP A 81 28.30 -10.85 -13.57
CA ASP A 81 29.26 -9.74 -13.38
C ASP A 81 28.63 -8.56 -12.63
N LYS A 82 27.43 -8.12 -13.05
CA LYS A 82 26.69 -7.03 -12.38
C LYS A 82 26.33 -7.35 -10.93
N LEU A 83 26.08 -8.60 -10.62
CA LEU A 83 25.75 -9.08 -9.26
C LEU A 83 26.99 -9.48 -8.46
N SER A 84 28.19 -9.48 -9.08
CA SER A 84 29.46 -9.89 -8.48
C SER A 84 29.42 -11.32 -7.92
N VAL A 85 28.87 -12.25 -8.70
CA VAL A 85 28.79 -13.68 -8.40
C VAL A 85 29.48 -14.52 -9.47
N SER A 86 29.83 -15.75 -9.11
CA SER A 86 30.51 -16.67 -10.03
C SER A 86 29.55 -17.15 -11.13
N MET A 87 30.09 -17.34 -12.34
CA MET A 87 29.37 -17.98 -13.44
C MET A 87 29.23 -19.49 -13.16
N PRO A 88 28.01 -20.06 -13.27
CA PRO A 88 27.84 -21.50 -13.12
C PRO A 88 28.37 -22.29 -14.34
N ASP A 89 28.70 -23.56 -14.14
CA ASP A 89 29.10 -24.48 -15.20
C ASP A 89 27.94 -24.72 -16.20
N ASN A 90 26.69 -24.70 -15.71
CA ASN A 90 25.49 -24.90 -16.50
C ASN A 90 24.65 -23.63 -16.49
N GLY A 91 24.35 -23.09 -17.67
CA GLY A 91 23.50 -21.91 -17.85
C GLY A 91 22.27 -22.21 -18.71
N PRO A 92 21.36 -21.24 -18.82
CA PRO A 92 20.20 -21.35 -19.69
C PRO A 92 20.60 -21.42 -21.16
N SER A 93 19.79 -22.08 -22.00
CA SER A 93 19.88 -21.96 -23.44
C SER A 93 19.60 -20.50 -23.88
N LYS A 94 19.98 -20.17 -25.12
CA LYS A 94 19.70 -18.82 -25.67
C LYS A 94 18.21 -18.45 -25.64
N SER A 95 17.33 -19.41 -25.91
CA SER A 95 15.89 -19.23 -25.90
C SER A 95 15.38 -19.00 -24.48
N GLU A 96 15.87 -19.78 -23.55
CA GLU A 96 15.54 -19.68 -22.12
C GLU A 96 15.98 -18.33 -21.52
N TRP A 97 17.21 -17.92 -21.83
CA TRP A 97 17.74 -16.62 -21.43
C TRP A 97 16.88 -15.48 -21.96
N LYS A 98 16.50 -15.53 -23.24
CA LYS A 98 15.61 -14.53 -23.83
C LYS A 98 14.29 -14.44 -23.07
N THR A 99 13.67 -15.57 -22.73
CA THR A 99 12.41 -15.61 -21.98
C THR A 99 12.58 -15.07 -20.55
N LEU A 100 13.68 -15.41 -19.89
CA LEU A 100 14.00 -14.91 -18.56
C LEU A 100 14.21 -13.38 -18.55
N ARG A 101 14.89 -12.86 -19.56
CA ARG A 101 15.07 -11.42 -19.75
C ARG A 101 13.76 -10.69 -19.97
N GLU A 102 12.90 -11.20 -20.87
CA GLU A 102 11.56 -10.63 -21.12
C GLU A 102 10.69 -10.65 -19.85
N TRP A 103 10.83 -11.68 -19.01
CA TRP A 103 10.18 -11.72 -17.70
C TRP A 103 10.69 -10.63 -16.76
N GLY A 104 12.00 -10.40 -16.72
CA GLY A 104 12.64 -9.32 -15.97
C GLY A 104 12.14 -7.94 -16.41
N GLU A 105 12.14 -7.67 -17.72
CA GLU A 105 11.65 -6.44 -18.34
C GLU A 105 10.17 -6.17 -17.96
N SER A 106 9.34 -7.20 -18.08
CA SER A 106 7.92 -7.13 -17.72
C SER A 106 7.75 -6.82 -16.23
N THR A 107 8.50 -7.51 -15.37
CA THR A 107 8.45 -7.28 -13.91
C THR A 107 8.87 -5.86 -13.54
N ALA A 108 9.95 -5.35 -14.14
CA ALA A 108 10.39 -3.97 -13.95
C ALA A 108 9.34 -2.95 -14.43
N THR A 109 8.70 -3.24 -15.57
CA THR A 109 7.59 -2.43 -16.10
C THR A 109 6.41 -2.38 -15.14
N PHE A 110 6.02 -3.51 -14.55
CA PHE A 110 4.96 -3.57 -13.54
C PHE A 110 5.30 -2.74 -12.31
N ARG A 111 6.56 -2.78 -11.86
CA ARG A 111 7.02 -1.92 -10.75
C ARG A 111 6.82 -0.45 -11.07
N GLY A 112 7.26 0.00 -12.23
CA GLY A 112 7.11 1.39 -12.65
C GLY A 112 5.64 1.83 -12.80
N LYS A 113 4.75 0.92 -13.20
CA LYS A 113 3.30 1.19 -13.23
C LYS A 113 2.72 1.30 -11.83
N LEU A 114 3.14 0.45 -10.89
CA LEU A 114 2.73 0.51 -9.50
C LEU A 114 3.15 1.82 -8.85
N ASP A 115 4.38 2.27 -9.07
CA ASP A 115 4.88 3.55 -8.56
C ASP A 115 4.04 4.74 -9.06
N ARG A 116 3.62 4.71 -10.34
CA ARG A 116 2.71 5.73 -10.89
C ARG A 116 1.33 5.72 -10.26
N LEU A 117 0.76 4.52 -10.01
CA LEU A 117 -0.52 4.41 -9.29
C LEU A 117 -0.42 4.95 -7.86
N GLU A 118 0.66 4.61 -7.15
CA GLU A 118 0.88 5.12 -5.80
C GLU A 118 1.04 6.64 -5.79
N ASN A 119 1.69 7.23 -6.78
CA ASN A 119 1.81 8.69 -6.91
C ASN A 119 0.44 9.34 -7.15
N ALA A 120 -0.39 8.78 -8.04
CA ALA A 120 -1.74 9.28 -8.26
C ALA A 120 -2.61 9.20 -6.99
N ILE A 121 -2.45 8.13 -6.18
CA ILE A 121 -3.12 8.01 -4.89
C ILE A 121 -2.62 9.10 -3.94
N ARG A 122 -1.31 9.38 -3.88
CA ARG A 122 -0.72 10.43 -3.03
C ARG A 122 -1.31 11.80 -3.36
N GLU A 123 -1.24 12.19 -4.62
CA GLU A 123 -1.75 13.48 -5.10
C GLU A 123 -3.23 13.66 -4.76
N LEU A 124 -4.07 12.66 -5.05
CA LEU A 124 -5.49 12.73 -4.74
C LEU A 124 -5.76 12.74 -3.23
N SER A 125 -5.00 11.97 -2.44
CA SER A 125 -5.16 11.94 -0.98
C SER A 125 -4.74 13.24 -0.33
N GLU A 126 -3.63 13.84 -0.76
CA GLU A 126 -3.14 15.12 -0.22
C GLU A 126 -4.12 16.26 -0.49
N SER A 127 -4.82 16.24 -1.62
CA SER A 127 -5.85 17.23 -1.92
C SER A 127 -7.19 16.97 -1.20
N HIS A 128 -7.56 15.68 -1.01
CA HIS A 128 -8.88 15.30 -0.48
C HIS A 128 -8.88 15.08 1.04
N LEU A 129 -7.73 14.69 1.62
CA LEU A 129 -7.52 14.32 3.01
C LEU A 129 -6.23 14.96 3.56
N PRO A 130 -6.09 16.31 3.50
CA PRO A 130 -4.82 16.97 3.79
C PRO A 130 -4.32 16.72 5.22
N SER A 131 -5.19 16.86 6.23
CA SER A 131 -4.80 16.67 7.63
C SER A 131 -4.48 15.20 7.96
N LEU A 132 -5.24 14.27 7.37
CA LEU A 132 -4.98 12.85 7.56
C LEU A 132 -3.71 12.41 6.81
N SER A 133 -3.47 12.99 5.63
CA SER A 133 -2.29 12.69 4.81
C SER A 133 -0.99 13.19 5.43
N ILE A 134 -0.96 14.40 5.98
CA ILE A 134 0.24 14.91 6.66
C ILE A 134 0.58 14.10 7.92
N MET A 135 -0.43 13.60 8.62
CA MET A 135 -0.26 12.82 9.86
C MET A 135 0.16 11.37 9.61
N LEU A 136 -0.48 10.68 8.68
CA LEU A 136 -0.33 9.22 8.49
C LEU A 136 0.42 8.85 7.21
N GLY A 137 0.68 9.81 6.36
CA GLY A 137 1.09 9.60 4.98
C GLY A 137 -0.12 9.33 4.07
N PRO A 138 -0.07 9.82 2.82
CA PRO A 138 -1.22 9.83 1.91
C PRO A 138 -1.74 8.45 1.53
N LEU A 139 -0.88 7.43 1.41
CA LEU A 139 -1.32 6.06 1.09
C LEU A 139 -2.12 5.42 2.24
N LEU A 140 -1.74 5.66 3.49
CA LEU A 140 -2.50 5.13 4.63
C LEU A 140 -3.78 5.93 4.85
N ALA A 141 -3.75 7.25 4.64
CA ALA A 141 -4.94 8.11 4.67
C ALA A 141 -5.98 7.63 3.65
N ALA A 142 -5.57 7.39 2.39
CA ALA A 142 -6.41 6.82 1.35
C ALA A 142 -7.01 5.48 1.76
N ARG A 143 -6.18 4.58 2.31
CA ARG A 143 -6.64 3.25 2.73
C ARG A 143 -7.69 3.32 3.82
N LEU A 144 -7.52 4.16 4.83
CA LEU A 144 -8.52 4.35 5.88
C LEU A 144 -9.82 4.95 5.33
N CYS A 145 -9.72 5.91 4.40
CA CYS A 145 -10.87 6.51 3.74
C CYS A 145 -11.69 5.49 2.95
N VAL A 146 -11.02 4.69 2.13
CA VAL A 146 -11.67 3.66 1.29
C VAL A 146 -12.28 2.56 2.16
N GLU A 147 -11.58 2.09 3.18
CA GLU A 147 -12.09 1.07 4.11
C GLU A 147 -13.31 1.55 4.90
N ALA A 148 -13.36 2.83 5.23
CA ALA A 148 -14.53 3.46 5.85
C ALA A 148 -15.66 3.75 4.85
N HIS A 149 -15.49 3.48 3.56
CA HIS A 149 -16.41 3.82 2.47
C HIS A 149 -16.63 5.32 2.27
N GLY A 150 -15.58 6.12 2.42
CA GLY A 150 -15.53 7.54 2.11
C GLY A 150 -15.17 8.43 3.29
N ARG A 151 -14.73 9.65 2.96
CA ARG A 151 -14.26 10.68 3.89
C ARG A 151 -15.28 11.02 4.97
N MET A 152 -16.51 11.27 4.56
CA MET A 152 -17.59 11.65 5.49
C MET A 152 -17.93 10.53 6.49
N ARG A 153 -17.85 9.29 6.06
CA ARG A 153 -18.10 8.14 6.93
C ARG A 153 -16.93 7.92 7.86
N LEU A 154 -15.68 8.02 7.39
CA LEU A 154 -14.48 7.96 8.22
C LEU A 154 -14.54 8.98 9.37
N ALA A 155 -14.91 10.22 9.08
CA ALA A 155 -15.04 11.30 10.08
C ALA A 155 -16.08 11.01 11.19
N ARG A 156 -17.08 10.18 10.91
CA ARG A 156 -18.12 9.79 11.87
C ARG A 156 -17.77 8.56 12.71
N LEU A 157 -16.70 7.83 12.33
CA LEU A 157 -16.29 6.64 13.07
C LEU A 157 -15.71 7.01 14.44
N PRO A 158 -16.05 6.26 15.50
CA PRO A 158 -15.35 6.35 16.76
C PRO A 158 -13.86 6.01 16.61
N ALA A 159 -12.99 6.64 17.38
CA ALA A 159 -11.55 6.38 17.33
C ALA A 159 -11.19 4.90 17.54
N GLY A 160 -11.95 4.18 18.40
CA GLY A 160 -11.76 2.74 18.59
C GLY A 160 -12.05 1.92 17.33
N THR A 161 -13.00 2.34 16.49
CA THR A 161 -13.26 1.71 15.19
C THR A 161 -12.14 2.03 14.20
N VAL A 162 -11.67 3.29 14.14
CA VAL A 162 -10.52 3.68 13.30
C VAL A 162 -9.27 2.86 13.68
N GLN A 163 -9.08 2.58 14.99
CA GLN A 163 -7.95 1.78 15.47
C GLN A 163 -7.89 0.39 14.86
N VAL A 164 -9.03 -0.26 14.66
CA VAL A 164 -9.12 -1.65 14.19
C VAL A 164 -9.62 -1.79 12.76
N LEU A 165 -9.80 -0.68 12.06
CA LEU A 165 -10.26 -0.65 10.67
C LEU A 165 -9.32 -1.47 9.78
N GLY A 166 -9.87 -2.43 9.00
CA GLY A 166 -9.10 -3.41 8.23
C GLY A 166 -8.71 -4.67 9.03
N ALA A 167 -9.16 -4.81 10.27
CA ALA A 167 -8.98 -6.02 11.08
C ALA A 167 -10.30 -6.75 11.36
N GLU A 168 -11.29 -6.59 10.50
CA GLU A 168 -12.67 -7.09 10.69
C GLU A 168 -12.68 -8.61 10.90
N LYS A 169 -11.90 -9.36 10.13
CA LYS A 169 -11.81 -10.83 10.28
C LYS A 169 -11.33 -11.23 11.68
N ALA A 170 -10.31 -10.56 12.20
CA ALA A 170 -9.78 -10.81 13.55
C ALA A 170 -10.78 -10.37 14.63
N PHE A 171 -11.49 -9.26 14.41
CA PHE A 171 -12.51 -8.78 15.30
C PHE A 171 -13.72 -9.72 15.37
N PHE A 172 -14.22 -10.20 14.21
CA PHE A 172 -15.29 -11.19 14.19
C PHE A 172 -14.86 -12.55 14.79
N ASN A 173 -13.61 -12.95 14.60
CA ASN A 173 -13.08 -14.14 15.24
C ASN A 173 -13.07 -13.99 16.78
N HIS A 174 -12.65 -12.83 17.30
CA HIS A 174 -12.73 -12.50 18.72
C HIS A 174 -14.15 -12.66 19.25
N LEU A 175 -15.16 -12.11 18.56
CA LEU A 175 -16.56 -12.19 18.97
C LEU A 175 -17.10 -13.64 18.97
N LYS A 176 -16.65 -14.47 18.02
CA LYS A 176 -17.13 -15.85 17.88
C LYS A 176 -16.45 -16.83 18.84
N THR A 177 -15.15 -16.66 19.07
CA THR A 177 -14.31 -17.67 19.73
C THR A 177 -13.76 -17.20 21.09
N GLY A 178 -13.94 -15.93 21.46
CA GLY A 178 -13.29 -15.36 22.65
C GLY A 178 -11.77 -15.15 22.47
N ALA A 179 -11.23 -15.30 21.26
CA ALA A 179 -9.82 -15.00 20.98
C ALA A 179 -9.47 -13.56 21.37
N ALA A 180 -8.19 -13.25 21.58
CA ALA A 180 -7.77 -11.90 21.93
C ALA A 180 -8.21 -10.88 20.86
N PRO A 181 -8.78 -9.72 21.24
CA PRO A 181 -9.21 -8.71 20.28
C PRO A 181 -8.01 -8.12 19.51
N PRO A 182 -8.21 -7.70 18.24
CA PRO A 182 -7.16 -7.05 17.48
C PRO A 182 -6.75 -5.73 18.16
N LYS A 183 -5.45 -5.51 18.28
CA LYS A 183 -4.88 -4.27 18.88
C LYS A 183 -4.85 -3.10 17.91
N HIS A 184 -4.82 -3.37 16.60
CA HIS A 184 -4.74 -2.41 15.51
C HIS A 184 -5.15 -3.08 14.20
N GLY A 185 -5.64 -2.27 13.24
CA GLY A 185 -5.90 -2.62 11.85
C GLY A 185 -4.85 -2.01 10.92
N HIS A 186 -5.30 -1.36 9.85
CA HIS A 186 -4.43 -0.71 8.85
C HIS A 186 -3.44 0.29 9.43
N ILE A 187 -3.78 0.98 10.53
CA ILE A 187 -2.87 1.94 11.19
C ILE A 187 -1.55 1.31 11.63
N PHE A 188 -1.46 -0.04 11.74
CA PHE A 188 -0.20 -0.74 12.01
C PHE A 188 0.88 -0.48 10.94
N MET A 189 0.49 -0.13 9.73
CA MET A 189 1.43 0.21 8.65
C MET A 189 2.24 1.47 8.97
N HIS A 190 1.75 2.32 9.89
CA HIS A 190 2.48 3.53 10.27
C HIS A 190 3.73 3.18 11.10
N PRO A 191 4.91 3.82 10.80
CA PRO A 191 6.17 3.55 11.49
C PRO A 191 6.10 3.73 13.00
N TRP A 192 5.32 4.67 13.50
CA TRP A 192 5.11 4.89 14.93
C TRP A 192 4.60 3.65 15.67
N ILE A 193 3.85 2.75 14.99
CA ILE A 193 3.36 1.50 15.58
C ILE A 193 4.28 0.34 15.22
N SER A 194 4.56 0.16 13.93
CA SER A 194 5.27 -1.03 13.43
C SER A 194 6.69 -1.15 13.94
N ARG A 195 7.40 -0.01 14.13
CA ARG A 195 8.77 0.05 14.64
C ARG A 195 8.86 0.13 16.16
N SER A 196 7.73 0.29 16.88
CA SER A 196 7.73 0.37 18.34
C SER A 196 7.74 -1.02 19.00
N PRO A 197 8.22 -1.13 20.27
CA PRO A 197 8.18 -2.37 21.03
C PRO A 197 6.74 -2.92 21.17
N ARG A 198 6.60 -4.25 21.14
CA ARG A 198 5.28 -4.93 21.09
C ARG A 198 4.34 -4.55 22.25
N TRP A 199 4.87 -4.26 23.43
CA TRP A 199 4.09 -3.94 24.64
C TRP A 199 3.44 -2.56 24.60
N VAL A 200 4.02 -1.57 23.89
CA VAL A 200 3.46 -0.21 23.77
C VAL A 200 2.60 -0.01 22.51
N ARG A 201 2.65 -0.90 21.51
CA ARG A 201 1.95 -0.75 20.23
C ARG A 201 0.46 -0.46 20.38
N GLY A 202 -0.21 -1.13 21.33
CA GLY A 202 -1.65 -0.91 21.59
C GLY A 202 -1.93 0.49 22.14
N LYS A 203 -1.06 1.04 22.99
CA LYS A 203 -1.19 2.41 23.53
C LYS A 203 -0.95 3.45 22.43
N ILE A 204 0.09 3.27 21.64
CA ILE A 204 0.41 4.13 20.49
C ILE A 204 -0.72 4.08 19.46
N ALA A 205 -1.21 2.89 19.11
CA ALA A 205 -2.32 2.73 18.15
C ALA A 205 -3.58 3.48 18.58
N ARG A 206 -3.92 3.45 19.88
CA ARG A 206 -5.04 4.21 20.43
C ARG A 206 -4.83 5.73 20.32
N THR A 207 -3.62 6.20 20.60
CA THR A 207 -3.28 7.63 20.47
C THR A 207 -3.37 8.08 19.01
N ILE A 208 -2.79 7.30 18.08
CA ILE A 208 -2.85 7.59 16.64
C ILE A 208 -4.30 7.58 16.14
N ALA A 209 -5.08 6.56 16.50
CA ALA A 209 -6.47 6.47 16.06
C ALA A 209 -7.32 7.64 16.55
N ALA A 210 -7.10 8.11 17.79
CA ALA A 210 -7.80 9.29 18.32
C ALA A 210 -7.45 10.55 17.53
N LYS A 211 -6.17 10.75 17.20
CA LYS A 211 -5.74 11.89 16.40
C LYS A 211 -6.19 11.78 14.93
N ALA A 212 -6.12 10.59 14.33
CA ALA A 212 -6.63 10.32 12.98
C ALA A 212 -8.14 10.58 12.87
N SER A 213 -8.93 10.22 13.88
CA SER A 213 -10.36 10.54 13.93
C SER A 213 -10.62 12.05 13.95
N ILE A 214 -9.75 12.86 14.59
CA ILE A 214 -9.86 14.33 14.59
C ILE A 214 -9.44 14.87 13.22
N ALA A 215 -8.30 14.43 12.67
CA ALA A 215 -7.83 14.83 11.36
C ALA A 215 -8.88 14.55 10.27
N ALA A 216 -9.49 13.37 10.29
CA ALA A 216 -10.56 13.01 9.36
C ALA A 216 -11.80 13.93 9.48
N LYS A 217 -12.13 14.41 10.68
CA LYS A 217 -13.21 15.40 10.87
C LYS A 217 -12.83 16.75 10.29
N VAL A 218 -11.61 17.20 10.51
CA VAL A 218 -11.10 18.46 9.92
C VAL A 218 -11.23 18.40 8.41
N ASP A 219 -10.75 17.31 7.77
CA ASP A 219 -10.81 17.14 6.32
C ASP A 219 -12.26 17.05 5.80
N ALA A 220 -13.15 16.38 6.53
CA ALA A 220 -14.54 16.16 6.09
C ALA A 220 -15.44 17.40 6.24
N PHE A 221 -15.17 18.26 7.22
CA PHE A 221 -15.96 19.43 7.52
C PHE A 221 -15.26 20.75 7.16
N GLU A 222 -14.29 20.69 6.25
CA GLU A 222 -13.60 21.85 5.68
C GLU A 222 -12.95 22.75 6.75
N GLY A 223 -12.43 22.12 7.80
CA GLY A 223 -11.64 22.80 8.82
C GLY A 223 -10.26 23.20 8.28
N GLU A 224 -9.53 24.00 9.05
CA GLU A 224 -8.16 24.40 8.70
C GLU A 224 -7.26 23.15 8.67
N PRO A 225 -6.58 22.87 7.55
CA PRO A 225 -5.71 21.70 7.43
C PRO A 225 -4.58 21.72 8.47
N TRP A 226 -4.23 20.55 8.96
CA TRP A 226 -3.16 20.40 9.95
C TRP A 226 -1.81 20.84 9.40
N SER A 227 -1.03 21.52 10.25
CA SER A 227 0.36 21.89 9.98
C SER A 227 1.33 20.82 10.45
N GLN A 228 2.58 20.87 9.99
CA GLN A 228 3.64 19.99 10.44
C GLN A 228 3.87 20.07 11.96
N SER A 229 3.73 21.26 12.57
CA SER A 229 3.89 21.43 14.02
C SER A 229 2.92 20.56 14.85
N MET A 230 1.69 20.39 14.37
CA MET A 230 0.71 19.50 15.03
C MET A 230 1.12 18.03 14.95
N VAL A 231 1.75 17.64 13.86
CA VAL A 231 2.30 16.27 13.69
C VAL A 231 3.50 16.06 14.62
N ASP A 232 4.36 17.06 14.74
CA ASP A 232 5.55 17.03 15.62
C ASP A 232 5.15 16.90 17.10
N GLU A 233 4.07 17.58 17.54
CA GLU A 233 3.51 17.40 18.88
C GLU A 233 3.02 15.97 19.13
N ILE A 234 2.44 15.32 18.11
CA ILE A 234 1.98 13.94 18.19
C ILE A 234 3.20 13.01 18.29
N ASP A 235 4.24 13.25 17.50
CA ASP A 235 5.49 12.47 17.53
C ASP A 235 6.13 12.53 18.91
N GLN A 236 6.29 13.73 19.51
CA GLN A 236 6.78 13.91 20.86
C GLN A 236 5.96 13.12 21.89
N LYS A 237 4.63 13.14 21.76
CA LYS A 237 3.75 12.36 22.63
C LYS A 237 3.95 10.86 22.45
N ILE A 238 4.21 10.38 21.23
CA ILE A 238 4.47 8.96 20.95
C ILE A 238 5.82 8.55 21.53
N GLU A 239 6.85 9.39 21.38
CA GLU A 239 8.16 9.13 22.01
C GLU A 239 8.04 9.02 23.53
N SER A 240 7.21 9.82 24.18
CA SER A 240 6.96 9.72 25.64
C SER A 240 6.23 8.43 26.06
N ILE A 241 5.67 7.69 25.12
CA ILE A 241 4.98 6.41 25.38
C ILE A 241 5.93 5.22 25.27
N LYS A 242 7.01 5.34 24.48
CA LYS A 242 8.02 4.29 24.29
C LYS A 242 8.85 4.03 25.53
#